data_8e3e1fa850bed63701f10680db48ebaa
#
_entry.id   8e3e1fa850bed63701f10680db48ebaa
#
_cell.length_a   1.000
_cell.length_b   1.000
_cell.length_c   1.000
_cell.angle_alpha   90.00
_cell.angle_beta   90.00
_cell.angle_gamma   90.00
#
_symmetry.space_group_name_H-M   'P 1'
#
loop_
_entity.id
_entity.type
_entity.pdbx_description
1 polymer ?
#
loop_
_entity_poly.entity_id
_entity_poly.type
_entity_poly.pdbx_seq_one_letter_code
_entity_poly.pdbx_strand_id
1 'polypeptide(L)'
;DIVAVESPSFPGILQALEVVGLRALEIPTHTAEGLSLEGLELALEQWPVKACVVVCNHSNPMGARMSDERKQQLVSMLAVAGVPLIEDDIYGDLYHSGERPKPARAFDHTGNVIYCSSVSKTISPGLRVGWMLPGRYMANARQHKYFSNLATSSIPQMAVAHFLEQGGYDRYLRFARQNYRQATE
;
A
#
# COMPACT_ATOMS: atom_id res chain seq x y z
N ASP A 1 14.91 -4.78 14.24
CA ASP A 1 14.53 -3.45 13.75
C ASP A 1 13.05 -3.18 14.02
N ILE A 2 12.67 -1.89 14.06
CA ILE A 2 11.31 -1.41 14.34
C ILE A 2 10.69 -0.89 13.05
N VAL A 3 9.42 -1.29 12.79
CA VAL A 3 8.61 -0.83 11.66
C VAL A 3 7.34 -0.19 12.19
N ALA A 4 7.09 1.07 11.82
CA ALA A 4 5.85 1.76 12.15
C ALA A 4 4.71 1.22 11.26
N VAL A 5 3.56 0.94 11.87
CA VAL A 5 2.37 0.40 11.18
C VAL A 5 1.11 1.08 11.72
N GLU A 6 0.04 1.05 10.96
CA GLU A 6 -1.29 1.50 11.41
C GLU A 6 -1.81 0.65 12.58
N SER A 7 -2.58 1.26 13.49
CA SER A 7 -3.30 0.53 14.55
C SER A 7 -4.77 0.99 14.62
N PRO A 8 -5.72 0.10 14.36
CA PRO A 8 -5.55 -1.30 13.95
C PRO A 8 -5.00 -1.46 12.53
N SER A 9 -4.28 -2.55 12.28
CA SER A 9 -3.66 -2.88 10.98
C SER A 9 -4.20 -4.20 10.43
N PHE A 10 -3.97 -4.43 9.15
CA PHE A 10 -4.22 -5.75 8.54
C PHE A 10 -3.31 -6.81 9.19
N PRO A 11 -3.88 -7.90 9.77
CA PRO A 11 -3.10 -8.89 10.51
C PRO A 11 -1.93 -9.50 9.72
N GLY A 12 -2.06 -9.61 8.40
CA GLY A 12 -1.02 -10.14 7.54
C GLY A 12 0.28 -9.32 7.54
N ILE A 13 0.20 -8.00 7.80
CA ILE A 13 1.39 -7.13 7.95
C ILE A 13 2.11 -7.50 9.24
N LEU A 14 1.38 -7.62 10.35
CA LEU A 14 1.96 -7.98 11.66
C LEU A 14 2.62 -9.36 11.61
N GLN A 15 1.93 -10.35 11.02
CA GLN A 15 2.47 -11.71 10.83
C GLN A 15 3.73 -11.71 9.96
N ALA A 16 3.75 -10.93 8.88
CA ALA A 16 4.93 -10.82 8.02
C ALA A 16 6.13 -10.23 8.75
N LEU A 17 5.92 -9.20 9.58
CA LEU A 17 6.97 -8.61 10.41
C LEU A 17 7.52 -9.61 11.44
N GLU A 18 6.63 -10.36 12.10
CA GLU A 18 6.99 -11.39 13.08
C GLU A 18 7.85 -12.49 12.45
N VAL A 19 7.44 -13.01 11.29
CA VAL A 19 8.18 -14.08 10.57
C VAL A 19 9.60 -13.67 10.21
N VAL A 20 9.83 -12.39 9.88
CA VAL A 20 11.18 -11.88 9.56
C VAL A 20 11.91 -11.30 10.77
N GLY A 21 11.38 -11.46 11.98
CA GLY A 21 12.00 -11.02 13.23
C GLY A 21 12.02 -9.50 13.44
N LEU A 22 11.09 -8.77 12.80
CA LEU A 22 10.91 -7.34 12.97
C LEU A 22 9.85 -7.05 14.05
N ARG A 23 9.93 -5.87 14.64
CA ARG A 23 8.98 -5.41 15.67
C ARG A 23 8.07 -4.33 15.08
N ALA A 24 6.77 -4.52 15.22
CA ALA A 24 5.78 -3.51 14.90
C ALA A 24 5.74 -2.43 15.99
N LEU A 25 5.75 -1.17 15.58
CA LEU A 25 5.40 -0.02 16.41
C LEU A 25 4.06 0.51 15.90
N GLU A 26 3.02 0.30 16.66
CA GLU A 26 1.66 0.65 16.28
C GLU A 26 1.39 2.14 16.45
N ILE A 27 0.99 2.81 15.36
CA ILE A 27 0.63 4.23 15.32
C ILE A 27 -0.89 4.34 15.24
N PRO A 28 -1.55 5.11 16.12
CA PRO A 28 -3.00 5.28 16.09
C PRO A 28 -3.53 5.70 14.72
N THR A 29 -4.67 5.14 14.31
CA THR A 29 -5.30 5.40 13.01
C THR A 29 -6.73 5.90 13.22
N HIS A 30 -7.09 6.99 12.55
CA HIS A 30 -8.44 7.57 12.57
C HIS A 30 -9.24 7.11 11.34
N THR A 31 -10.53 6.83 11.54
CA THR A 31 -11.42 6.36 10.47
C THR A 31 -11.57 7.34 9.30
N ALA A 32 -11.48 8.65 9.57
CA ALA A 32 -11.61 9.69 8.53
C ALA A 32 -10.27 10.09 7.90
N GLU A 33 -9.19 10.10 8.68
CA GLU A 33 -7.93 10.74 8.30
C GLU A 33 -6.79 9.76 8.06
N GLY A 34 -6.96 8.49 8.43
CA GLY A 34 -5.92 7.47 8.35
C GLY A 34 -4.92 7.58 9.52
N LEU A 35 -3.70 7.16 9.30
CA LEU A 35 -2.62 7.15 10.29
C LEU A 35 -2.39 8.55 10.89
N SER A 36 -2.27 8.63 12.24
CA SER A 36 -1.92 9.87 12.95
C SER A 36 -0.51 10.31 12.60
N LEU A 37 -0.39 11.49 11.97
CA LEU A 37 0.90 12.06 11.64
C LEU A 37 1.64 12.53 12.89
N GLU A 38 0.91 13.06 13.86
CA GLU A 38 1.44 13.50 15.16
C GLU A 38 2.00 12.29 15.95
N GLY A 39 1.28 11.16 15.91
CA GLY A 39 1.72 9.91 16.54
C GLY A 39 2.97 9.34 15.83
N LEU A 40 3.02 9.45 14.50
CA LEU A 40 4.20 9.03 13.74
C LEU A 40 5.41 9.93 14.00
N GLU A 41 5.24 11.24 14.06
CA GLU A 41 6.31 12.19 14.38
C GLU A 41 6.95 11.88 15.73
N LEU A 42 6.12 11.69 16.76
CA LEU A 42 6.58 11.29 18.09
C LEU A 42 7.30 9.94 18.08
N ALA A 43 6.81 8.98 17.30
CA ALA A 43 7.44 7.67 17.14
C ALA A 43 8.83 7.78 16.47
N LEU A 44 8.98 8.63 15.47
CA LEU A 44 10.25 8.87 14.79
C LEU A 44 11.30 9.55 15.70
N GLU A 45 10.84 10.39 16.63
CA GLU A 45 11.72 11.03 17.62
C GLU A 45 12.19 10.05 18.70
N GLN A 46 11.30 9.17 19.17
CA GLN A 46 11.56 8.33 20.34
C GLN A 46 12.13 6.94 20.00
N TRP A 47 11.95 6.47 18.78
CA TRP A 47 12.30 5.10 18.39
C TRP A 47 13.12 5.06 17.10
N PRO A 48 14.08 4.13 16.98
CA PRO A 48 14.87 3.95 15.76
C PRO A 48 14.05 3.23 14.68
N VAL A 49 12.97 3.89 14.21
CA VAL A 49 12.09 3.37 13.16
C VAL A 49 12.86 3.20 11.86
N LYS A 50 12.76 2.02 11.23
CA LYS A 50 13.50 1.66 10.00
C LYS A 50 12.64 1.64 8.74
N ALA A 51 11.32 1.54 8.89
CA ALA A 51 10.35 1.65 7.81
C ALA A 51 8.98 2.02 8.38
N CYS A 52 8.11 2.55 7.53
CA CYS A 52 6.70 2.77 7.85
C CYS A 52 5.85 2.06 6.80
N VAL A 53 4.83 1.29 7.22
CA VAL A 53 3.88 0.59 6.33
C VAL A 53 2.50 1.18 6.51
N VAL A 54 1.88 1.67 5.44
CA VAL A 54 0.57 2.34 5.48
C VAL A 54 -0.30 1.94 4.30
N VAL A 55 -1.61 1.81 4.54
CA VAL A 55 -2.66 1.71 3.52
C VAL A 55 -3.36 3.06 3.41
N CYS A 56 -2.85 3.95 2.56
CA CYS A 56 -3.34 5.34 2.48
C CYS A 56 -4.77 5.46 1.91
N ASN A 57 -5.23 4.47 1.14
CA ASN A 57 -6.52 4.49 0.46
C ASN A 57 -7.36 3.29 0.87
N HIS A 58 -8.47 3.53 1.55
CA HIS A 58 -9.41 2.50 2.01
C HIS A 58 -8.75 1.45 2.91
N SER A 59 -8.11 1.94 3.98
CA SER A 59 -7.33 1.10 4.91
C SER A 59 -8.15 -0.06 5.49
N ASN A 60 -7.50 -1.18 5.72
CA ASN A 60 -8.12 -2.35 6.33
C ASN A 60 -7.58 -2.53 7.77
N PRO A 61 -8.46 -2.47 8.82
CA PRO A 61 -9.91 -2.62 8.75
C PRO A 61 -10.72 -1.31 8.76
N MET A 62 -10.08 -0.14 8.89
CA MET A 62 -10.76 1.10 9.24
C MET A 62 -11.52 1.75 8.07
N GLY A 63 -11.24 1.39 6.81
CA GLY A 63 -11.82 2.04 5.63
C GLY A 63 -11.35 3.48 5.40
N ALA A 64 -10.39 3.95 6.19
CA ALA A 64 -9.90 5.32 6.13
C ALA A 64 -9.33 5.66 4.74
N ARG A 65 -9.54 6.92 4.33
CA ARG A 65 -8.91 7.50 3.14
C ARG A 65 -8.18 8.77 3.53
N MET A 66 -6.87 8.72 3.49
CA MET A 66 -6.01 9.87 3.77
C MET A 66 -6.16 10.92 2.66
N SER A 67 -6.26 12.22 3.02
CA SER A 67 -6.30 13.31 2.05
C SER A 67 -4.96 13.46 1.31
N ASP A 68 -4.96 14.15 0.17
CA ASP A 68 -3.75 14.39 -0.61
C ASP A 68 -2.73 15.21 0.19
N GLU A 69 -3.20 16.19 0.99
CA GLU A 69 -2.36 17.02 1.87
C GLU A 69 -1.68 16.19 2.95
N ARG A 70 -2.42 15.27 3.59
CA ARG A 70 -1.86 14.40 4.64
C ARG A 70 -0.86 13.39 4.04
N LYS A 71 -1.14 12.86 2.84
CA LYS A 71 -0.16 12.00 2.12
C LYS A 71 1.12 12.74 1.80
N GLN A 72 1.03 14.00 1.37
CA GLN A 72 2.19 14.85 1.11
C GLN A 72 2.99 15.12 2.39
N GLN A 73 2.31 15.39 3.50
CA GLN A 73 2.96 15.56 4.82
C GLN A 73 3.65 14.26 5.25
N LEU A 74 2.98 13.11 5.17
CA LEU A 74 3.54 11.80 5.48
C LEU A 74 4.82 11.51 4.68
N VAL A 75 4.75 11.70 3.36
CA VAL A 75 5.90 11.47 2.46
C VAL A 75 7.07 12.40 2.81
N SER A 76 6.79 13.69 3.07
CA SER A 76 7.81 14.66 3.42
C SER A 76 8.45 14.35 4.78
N MET A 77 7.67 14.04 5.79
CA MET A 77 8.14 13.67 7.13
C MET A 77 9.09 12.46 7.08
N LEU A 78 8.67 11.39 6.41
CA LEU A 78 9.48 10.18 6.28
C LEU A 78 10.73 10.38 5.44
N ALA A 79 10.66 11.23 4.40
CA ALA A 79 11.83 11.57 3.60
C ALA A 79 12.89 12.34 4.42
N VAL A 80 12.47 13.30 5.25
CA VAL A 80 13.35 14.05 6.17
C VAL A 80 13.97 13.12 7.20
N ALA A 81 13.18 12.20 7.76
CA ALA A 81 13.68 11.20 8.72
C ALA A 81 14.57 10.11 8.07
N GLY A 82 14.66 10.05 6.74
CA GLY A 82 15.38 8.99 6.03
C GLY A 82 14.74 7.59 6.15
N VAL A 83 13.45 7.53 6.52
CA VAL A 83 12.69 6.31 6.75
C VAL A 83 11.86 5.98 5.49
N PRO A 84 12.00 4.79 4.86
CA PRO A 84 11.20 4.40 3.72
C PRO A 84 9.72 4.24 4.08
N LEU A 85 8.83 4.71 3.20
CA LEU A 85 7.42 4.42 3.23
C LEU A 85 7.11 3.22 2.33
N ILE A 86 6.49 2.20 2.88
CA ILE A 86 5.90 1.09 2.14
C ILE A 86 4.40 1.37 2.05
N GLU A 87 3.94 1.75 0.87
CA GLU A 87 2.53 2.01 0.62
C GLU A 87 1.87 0.77 0.00
N ASP A 88 0.85 0.22 0.67
CA ASP A 88 -0.02 -0.80 0.11
C ASP A 88 -1.29 -0.15 -0.45
N ASP A 89 -1.40 -0.05 -1.77
CA ASP A 89 -2.53 0.58 -2.48
C ASP A 89 -3.40 -0.47 -3.19
N ILE A 90 -3.64 -1.60 -2.54
CA ILE A 90 -4.41 -2.72 -3.11
C ILE A 90 -5.90 -2.39 -3.31
N TYR A 91 -6.42 -1.38 -2.59
CA TYR A 91 -7.83 -0.95 -2.63
C TYR A 91 -8.06 0.34 -3.42
N GLY A 92 -7.02 1.04 -3.87
CA GLY A 92 -7.13 2.36 -4.50
C GLY A 92 -8.06 2.41 -5.71
N ASP A 93 -8.17 1.32 -6.47
CA ASP A 93 -9.06 1.20 -7.62
C ASP A 93 -10.53 0.92 -7.24
N LEU A 94 -10.84 0.61 -5.99
CA LEU A 94 -12.20 0.27 -5.51
C LEU A 94 -12.93 1.47 -4.86
N TYR A 95 -12.62 2.69 -5.28
CA TYR A 95 -13.28 3.90 -4.78
C TYR A 95 -14.77 3.94 -5.17
N HIS A 96 -15.60 4.51 -4.26
CA HIS A 96 -17.06 4.52 -4.40
C HIS A 96 -17.61 5.74 -5.15
N SER A 97 -16.89 6.86 -5.15
CA SER A 97 -17.34 8.11 -5.78
C SER A 97 -16.16 9.00 -6.17
N GLY A 98 -16.37 9.87 -7.14
CA GLY A 98 -15.36 10.82 -7.60
C GLY A 98 -14.28 10.18 -8.47
N GLU A 99 -13.06 10.67 -8.31
CA GLU A 99 -11.87 10.18 -9.00
C GLU A 99 -11.09 9.18 -8.13
N ARG A 100 -10.26 8.37 -8.78
CA ARG A 100 -9.32 7.50 -8.10
C ARG A 100 -8.44 8.30 -7.14
N PRO A 101 -8.38 7.93 -5.85
CA PRO A 101 -7.50 8.63 -4.93
C PRO A 101 -6.04 8.44 -5.36
N LYS A 102 -5.26 9.53 -5.32
CA LYS A 102 -3.83 9.44 -5.60
C LYS A 102 -3.15 8.59 -4.53
N PRO A 103 -2.21 7.73 -4.89
CA PRO A 103 -1.34 7.09 -3.91
C PRO A 103 -0.36 8.11 -3.30
N ALA A 104 0.17 7.82 -2.11
CA ALA A 104 1.22 8.63 -1.48
C ALA A 104 2.47 8.71 -2.39
N ARG A 105 2.75 7.67 -3.15
CA ARG A 105 3.80 7.64 -4.18
C ARG A 105 3.72 8.81 -5.17
N ALA A 106 2.55 9.35 -5.46
CA ALA A 106 2.38 10.48 -6.37
C ALA A 106 3.02 11.79 -5.86
N PHE A 107 3.27 11.89 -4.55
CA PHE A 107 3.88 13.04 -3.89
C PHE A 107 5.37 12.83 -3.57
N ASP A 108 5.94 11.67 -3.93
CA ASP A 108 7.34 11.34 -3.67
C ASP A 108 8.25 11.77 -4.81
N HIS A 109 9.13 12.73 -4.55
CA HIS A 109 10.14 13.23 -5.47
C HIS A 109 11.55 12.69 -5.16
N THR A 110 11.71 11.89 -4.09
CA THR A 110 12.99 11.39 -3.59
C THR A 110 13.25 9.91 -3.88
N GLY A 111 12.21 9.21 -4.34
CA GLY A 111 12.23 7.75 -4.51
C GLY A 111 12.14 6.99 -3.18
N ASN A 112 11.66 7.64 -2.10
CA ASN A 112 11.58 7.06 -0.76
C ASN A 112 10.33 6.19 -0.54
N VAL A 113 9.32 6.29 -1.41
CA VAL A 113 8.09 5.49 -1.33
C VAL A 113 8.23 4.22 -2.16
N ILE A 114 8.06 3.09 -1.51
CA ILE A 114 7.93 1.76 -2.11
C ILE A 114 6.43 1.52 -2.28
N TYR A 115 5.92 1.72 -3.49
CA TYR A 115 4.51 1.49 -3.81
C TYR A 115 4.26 0.03 -4.14
N CYS A 116 3.25 -0.57 -3.53
CA CYS A 116 2.82 -1.95 -3.76
C CYS A 116 1.35 -1.99 -4.12
N SER A 117 0.99 -2.83 -5.10
CA SER A 117 -0.40 -3.11 -5.44
C SER A 117 -0.56 -4.48 -6.09
N SER A 118 -1.79 -4.94 -6.28
CA SER A 118 -2.08 -6.21 -6.95
C SER A 118 -3.49 -6.25 -7.52
N VAL A 119 -3.76 -7.25 -8.36
CA VAL A 119 -5.10 -7.54 -8.88
C VAL A 119 -5.94 -8.43 -7.93
N SER A 120 -5.42 -8.75 -6.75
CA SER A 120 -6.06 -9.70 -5.83
C SER A 120 -7.44 -9.26 -5.34
N LYS A 121 -7.66 -7.95 -5.20
CA LYS A 121 -8.95 -7.39 -4.73
C LYS A 121 -9.80 -6.83 -5.86
N THR A 122 -9.18 -6.54 -7.00
CA THR A 122 -9.88 -5.97 -8.15
C THR A 122 -10.31 -7.02 -9.16
N ILE A 123 -9.52 -8.06 -9.44
CA ILE A 123 -9.86 -9.13 -10.39
C ILE A 123 -10.08 -10.45 -9.67
N SER A 124 -9.01 -11.05 -9.13
CA SER A 124 -9.09 -12.32 -8.40
C SER A 124 -7.86 -12.57 -7.54
N PRO A 125 -8.03 -13.01 -6.29
CA PRO A 125 -6.92 -13.39 -5.43
C PRO A 125 -6.16 -14.63 -5.95
N GLY A 126 -6.82 -15.49 -6.74
CA GLY A 126 -6.21 -16.72 -7.29
C GLY A 126 -5.16 -16.46 -8.37
N LEU A 127 -5.13 -15.29 -9.01
CA LEU A 127 -4.15 -14.97 -10.06
C LEU A 127 -2.73 -14.78 -9.53
N ARG A 128 -2.57 -14.39 -8.27
CA ARG A 128 -1.26 -14.14 -7.62
C ARG A 128 -0.36 -13.17 -8.38
N VAL A 129 -0.95 -12.13 -9.01
CA VAL A 129 -0.23 -11.07 -9.73
C VAL A 129 -0.29 -9.77 -8.95
N GLY A 130 0.87 -9.22 -8.68
CA GLY A 130 1.05 -7.90 -8.08
C GLY A 130 2.32 -7.24 -8.60
N TRP A 131 2.50 -6.00 -8.26
CA TRP A 131 3.65 -5.20 -8.68
C TRP A 131 4.14 -4.30 -7.56
N MET A 132 5.39 -3.90 -7.69
CA MET A 132 6.05 -2.98 -6.79
C MET A 132 6.79 -1.91 -7.61
N LEU A 133 6.69 -0.66 -7.20
CA LEU A 133 7.49 0.45 -7.68
C LEU A 133 8.43 0.89 -6.54
N PRO A 134 9.61 0.30 -6.43
CA PRO A 134 10.43 0.41 -5.22
C PRO A 134 11.27 1.70 -5.15
N GLY A 135 11.11 2.62 -6.09
CA GLY A 135 11.85 3.88 -6.10
C GLY A 135 13.38 3.66 -6.08
N ARG A 136 14.06 4.33 -5.17
CA ARG A 136 15.53 4.21 -4.99
C ARG A 136 16.00 2.84 -4.51
N TYR A 137 15.09 1.99 -4.04
CA TYR A 137 15.38 0.64 -3.54
C TYR A 137 15.34 -0.46 -4.61
N MET A 138 15.27 -0.09 -5.90
CA MET A 138 15.10 -1.02 -7.03
C MET A 138 16.11 -2.16 -7.03
N ALA A 139 17.38 -1.90 -6.80
CA ALA A 139 18.43 -2.91 -6.81
C ALA A 139 18.19 -3.98 -5.72
N ASN A 140 17.92 -3.54 -4.50
CA ASN A 140 17.65 -4.42 -3.36
C ASN A 140 16.34 -5.21 -3.57
N ALA A 141 15.29 -4.55 -4.03
CA ALA A 141 13.99 -5.17 -4.29
C ALA A 141 14.10 -6.30 -5.35
N ARG A 142 14.86 -6.07 -6.42
CA ARG A 142 15.12 -7.10 -7.45
C ARG A 142 15.87 -8.30 -6.87
N GLN A 143 16.90 -8.05 -6.07
CA GLN A 143 17.69 -9.10 -5.44
C GLN A 143 16.84 -9.94 -4.48
N HIS A 144 16.08 -9.30 -3.60
CA HIS A 144 15.20 -9.99 -2.66
C HIS A 144 14.09 -10.76 -3.37
N LYS A 145 13.48 -10.19 -4.42
CA LYS A 145 12.48 -10.88 -5.23
C LYS A 145 13.06 -12.16 -5.86
N TYR A 146 14.26 -12.08 -6.40
CA TYR A 146 14.93 -13.25 -6.98
C TYR A 146 15.12 -14.37 -5.96
N PHE A 147 15.61 -14.05 -4.76
CA PHE A 147 15.82 -15.05 -3.71
C PHE A 147 14.51 -15.58 -3.09
N SER A 148 13.45 -14.76 -3.03
CA SER A 148 12.20 -15.14 -2.40
C SER A 148 11.34 -16.06 -3.26
N ASN A 149 11.25 -15.82 -4.57
CA ASN A 149 10.33 -16.56 -5.43
C ASN A 149 10.79 -16.75 -6.89
N LEU A 150 12.06 -16.46 -7.19
CA LEU A 150 12.66 -16.53 -8.53
C LEU A 150 11.89 -15.70 -9.56
N ALA A 151 10.71 -16.17 -9.96
CA ALA A 151 9.83 -15.52 -10.93
C ALA A 151 8.35 -15.72 -10.57
N THR A 152 7.53 -14.75 -10.94
CA THR A 152 6.07 -14.88 -10.92
C THR A 152 5.63 -15.67 -12.16
N SER A 153 4.61 -16.53 -12.04
CA SER A 153 4.08 -17.33 -13.16
C SER A 153 3.72 -16.44 -14.36
N SER A 154 4.18 -16.81 -15.54
CA SER A 154 3.98 -16.03 -16.77
C SER A 154 2.53 -16.06 -17.26
N ILE A 155 1.83 -17.19 -17.12
CA ILE A 155 0.45 -17.35 -17.63
C ILE A 155 -0.52 -16.33 -16.99
N PRO A 156 -0.61 -16.22 -15.64
CA PRO A 156 -1.45 -15.20 -15.04
C PRO A 156 -1.03 -13.76 -15.40
N GLN A 157 0.28 -13.50 -15.51
CA GLN A 157 0.75 -12.17 -15.91
C GLN A 157 0.29 -11.81 -17.33
N MET A 158 0.41 -12.73 -18.29
CA MET A 158 -0.05 -12.54 -19.67
C MET A 158 -1.56 -12.36 -19.74
N ALA A 159 -2.34 -13.13 -18.96
CA ALA A 159 -3.79 -13.00 -18.90
C ALA A 159 -4.21 -11.62 -18.35
N VAL A 160 -3.56 -11.16 -17.28
CA VAL A 160 -3.79 -9.82 -16.70
C VAL A 160 -3.40 -8.74 -17.70
N ALA A 161 -2.23 -8.82 -18.34
CA ALA A 161 -1.78 -7.86 -19.33
C ALA A 161 -2.78 -7.74 -20.49
N HIS A 162 -3.19 -8.85 -21.07
CA HIS A 162 -4.18 -8.88 -22.13
C HIS A 162 -5.52 -8.25 -21.71
N PHE A 163 -5.99 -8.56 -20.49
CA PHE A 163 -7.24 -8.00 -19.95
C PHE A 163 -7.16 -6.48 -19.76
N LEU A 164 -6.01 -5.97 -19.33
CA LEU A 164 -5.75 -4.52 -19.22
C LEU A 164 -5.72 -3.86 -20.60
N GLU A 165 -4.97 -4.40 -21.57
CA GLU A 165 -4.82 -3.87 -22.92
C GLU A 165 -6.13 -3.79 -23.70
N GLN A 166 -7.04 -4.75 -23.49
CA GLN A 166 -8.35 -4.78 -24.15
C GLN A 166 -9.40 -3.86 -23.48
N GLY A 167 -9.03 -3.08 -22.46
CA GLY A 167 -9.95 -2.24 -21.71
C GLY A 167 -10.99 -3.03 -20.89
N GLY A 168 -10.78 -4.33 -20.72
CA GLY A 168 -11.63 -5.21 -19.91
C GLY A 168 -11.61 -4.81 -18.44
N TYR A 169 -10.46 -4.38 -17.96
CA TYR A 169 -10.25 -3.98 -16.56
C TYR A 169 -11.14 -2.79 -16.17
N ASP A 170 -11.15 -1.71 -16.94
CA ASP A 170 -11.94 -0.53 -16.64
C ASP A 170 -13.45 -0.82 -16.66
N ARG A 171 -13.88 -1.67 -17.60
CA ARG A 171 -15.27 -2.12 -17.68
C ARG A 171 -15.65 -2.93 -16.45
N TYR A 172 -14.80 -3.86 -16.06
CA TYR A 172 -14.99 -4.70 -14.87
C TYR A 172 -14.99 -3.88 -13.59
N LEU A 173 -14.07 -2.92 -13.43
CA LEU A 173 -14.00 -2.04 -12.26
C LEU A 173 -15.28 -1.22 -12.06
N ARG A 174 -15.90 -0.71 -13.15
CA ARG A 174 -17.19 -0.01 -13.04
C ARG A 174 -18.26 -0.90 -12.42
N PHE A 175 -18.34 -2.17 -12.86
CA PHE A 175 -19.25 -3.16 -12.30
C PHE A 175 -18.90 -3.52 -10.85
N ALA A 176 -17.64 -3.78 -10.55
CA ALA A 176 -17.18 -4.14 -9.21
C ALA A 176 -17.47 -3.02 -8.20
N ARG A 177 -17.17 -1.75 -8.55
CA ARG A 177 -17.47 -0.58 -7.70
C ARG A 177 -18.95 -0.44 -7.40
N GLN A 178 -19.82 -0.68 -8.40
CA GLN A 178 -21.26 -0.64 -8.21
C GLN A 178 -21.73 -1.72 -7.22
N ASN A 179 -21.22 -2.95 -7.34
CA ASN A 179 -21.56 -4.03 -6.42
C ASN A 179 -21.07 -3.77 -4.98
N TYR A 180 -19.84 -3.27 -4.82
CA TYR A 180 -19.32 -2.92 -3.50
C TYR A 180 -20.12 -1.79 -2.85
N ARG A 181 -20.53 -0.79 -3.63
CA ARG A 181 -21.38 0.29 -3.14
C ARG A 181 -22.72 -0.23 -2.62
N GLN A 182 -23.39 -1.09 -3.40
CA GLN A 182 -24.67 -1.70 -2.99
C GLN A 182 -24.57 -2.58 -1.75
N ALA A 183 -23.40 -3.21 -1.53
CA ALA A 183 -23.16 -4.03 -0.34
C ALA A 183 -22.89 -3.22 0.93
N THR A 184 -22.64 -1.91 0.80
CA THR A 184 -22.32 -1.00 1.93
C THR A 184 -23.56 -0.18 2.34
N GLU A 185 -24.55 -0.04 1.47
CA GLU A 185 -25.86 0.58 1.72
C GLU A 185 -26.83 -0.42 2.41
#